data_69ddf8eeeedfd9229f9c5c2152f7872b
#
_entry.id   69ddf8eeeedfd9229f9c5c2152f7872b
#
_cell.length_a   1.000
_cell.length_b   1.000
_cell.length_c   1.000
_cell.angle_alpha   90.00
_cell.angle_beta   90.00
_cell.angle_gamma   90.00
#
_symmetry.space_group_name_H-M   'P 1'
#
loop_
_entity.id
_entity.type
_entity.pdbx_description
1 polymer ?
#
loop_
_entity_poly.entity_id
_entity_poly.type
_entity_poly.pdbx_seq_one_letter_code
_entity_poly.pdbx_strand_id
1 'polypeptide(L)'
;KEDTYRKYFNLTANLSVYESVLQNSEKEISDNRKSYSDTENLKTKAEKFISENSDTEQKIFDAKSKITALKDKSGKAERLSAEYENLAKINARLTNAKAECADLAKSATALNNEYNTKHNIYIMNMAGVLADTLEDEKPCPVCGSLHHPNPAKHSENAPDKDTLDALKARCEVAENAVHKKSNEVTRLETESESAKTNVTEFANALEVDAETLSAEMISQLLSEQKKQLKALENEASDLEKVREQREVCKAEISRFDEKLKKLDLVHTELIRKNADAKSKYNSAKEETESLNAEIKYSSVEELLNAAKPCADKA
;
A
#
# COMPACT_ATOMS: atom_id res chain seq x y z
N LYS A 1 -9.96 92.31 28.32
CA LYS A 1 -10.44 91.27 29.24
C LYS A 1 -11.47 90.35 28.58
N GLU A 2 -12.43 90.79 27.76
CA GLU A 2 -13.40 89.94 27.04
C GLU A 2 -12.67 89.00 26.14
N ASP A 3 -11.66 89.38 25.38
CA ASP A 3 -10.88 88.55 24.50
C ASP A 3 -10.14 87.43 25.27
N THR A 4 -9.63 87.74 26.49
CA THR A 4 -8.97 86.78 27.38
C THR A 4 -9.96 85.68 27.81
N TYR A 5 -11.21 86.03 28.19
CA TYR A 5 -12.25 85.11 28.56
C TYR A 5 -12.75 84.25 27.37
N ARG A 6 -12.98 84.88 26.21
CA ARG A 6 -13.34 84.17 24.99
C ARG A 6 -12.24 83.17 24.61
N LYS A 7 -11.00 83.54 24.67
CA LYS A 7 -9.85 82.69 24.42
C LYS A 7 -9.78 81.53 25.40
N TYR A 8 -9.92 81.77 26.70
CA TYR A 8 -9.95 80.72 27.73
C TYR A 8 -11.03 79.72 27.52
N PHE A 9 -12.34 80.11 27.32
CA PHE A 9 -13.42 79.17 27.10
C PHE A 9 -13.29 78.41 25.80
N ASN A 10 -12.82 79.01 24.72
CA ASN A 10 -12.53 78.33 23.49
C ASN A 10 -11.40 77.26 23.67
N LEU A 11 -10.31 77.61 24.35
CA LEU A 11 -9.25 76.65 24.65
C LEU A 11 -9.73 75.53 25.53
N THR A 12 -10.51 75.80 26.57
CA THR A 12 -11.07 74.75 27.46
C THR A 12 -11.98 73.79 26.69
N ALA A 13 -12.82 74.31 25.76
CA ALA A 13 -13.65 73.48 24.88
C ALA A 13 -12.79 72.60 23.95
N ASN A 14 -11.74 73.19 23.36
CA ASN A 14 -10.80 72.46 22.48
C ASN A 14 -9.95 71.43 23.23
N LEU A 15 -9.65 71.67 24.53
CA LEU A 15 -8.84 70.76 25.33
C LEU A 15 -9.43 69.36 25.42
N SER A 16 -10.77 69.24 25.62
CA SER A 16 -11.48 67.97 25.64
C SER A 16 -11.43 67.24 24.28
N VAL A 17 -11.46 68.01 23.16
CA VAL A 17 -11.28 67.46 21.82
C VAL A 17 -9.85 66.96 21.60
N TYR A 18 -8.85 67.75 21.99
CA TYR A 18 -7.47 67.33 21.86
C TYR A 18 -7.13 66.12 22.73
N GLU A 19 -7.67 66.01 23.93
CA GLU A 19 -7.53 64.89 24.82
C GLU A 19 -8.14 63.60 24.17
N SER A 20 -9.36 63.70 23.63
CA SER A 20 -9.99 62.61 22.90
C SER A 20 -9.17 62.16 21.69
N VAL A 21 -8.62 63.11 20.91
CA VAL A 21 -7.76 62.78 19.76
C VAL A 21 -6.46 62.08 20.22
N LEU A 22 -5.85 62.56 21.33
CA LEU A 22 -4.65 61.93 21.90
C LEU A 22 -4.94 60.50 22.36
N GLN A 23 -6.00 60.27 23.15
CA GLN A 23 -6.41 58.95 23.62
C GLN A 23 -6.69 57.99 22.46
N ASN A 24 -7.39 58.46 21.41
CA ASN A 24 -7.66 57.65 20.22
C ASN A 24 -6.37 57.28 19.49
N SER A 25 -5.41 58.22 19.34
CA SER A 25 -4.14 57.90 18.68
C SER A 25 -3.27 56.92 19.48
N GLU A 26 -3.29 56.99 20.80
CA GLU A 26 -2.62 56.02 21.69
C GLU A 26 -3.22 54.65 21.58
N LYS A 27 -4.55 54.57 21.50
CA LYS A 27 -5.26 53.30 21.26
C LYS A 27 -4.90 52.70 19.88
N GLU A 28 -4.90 53.51 18.82
CA GLU A 28 -4.52 53.02 17.47
C GLU A 28 -3.08 52.50 17.43
N ILE A 29 -2.14 53.12 18.15
CA ILE A 29 -0.75 52.65 18.30
C ILE A 29 -0.74 51.28 19.01
N SER A 30 -1.50 51.16 20.10
CA SER A 30 -1.59 49.89 20.86
C SER A 30 -2.16 48.75 20.01
N ASP A 31 -3.24 49.01 19.29
CA ASP A 31 -3.88 48.04 18.41
C ASP A 31 -2.95 47.63 17.24
N ASN A 32 -2.21 48.59 16.67
CA ASN A 32 -1.21 48.33 15.64
C ASN A 32 -0.09 47.42 16.16
N ARG A 33 0.48 47.75 17.36
CA ARG A 33 1.51 46.94 18.02
C ARG A 33 1.05 45.51 18.28
N LYS A 34 -0.20 45.35 18.75
CA LYS A 34 -0.79 44.02 18.96
C LYS A 34 -0.87 43.25 17.63
N SER A 35 -1.38 43.86 16.57
CA SER A 35 -1.47 43.26 15.24
C SER A 35 -0.11 42.86 14.69
N TYR A 36 0.94 43.69 14.95
CA TYR A 36 2.31 43.39 14.57
C TYR A 36 2.82 42.12 15.31
N SER A 37 2.70 42.10 16.65
CA SER A 37 3.13 40.96 17.48
C SER A 37 2.39 39.66 17.11
N ASP A 38 1.09 39.73 16.90
CA ASP A 38 0.29 38.56 16.50
C ASP A 38 0.75 38.04 15.13
N THR A 39 1.03 38.93 14.18
CA THR A 39 1.51 38.55 12.84
C THR A 39 2.93 37.94 12.90
N GLU A 40 3.83 38.52 13.69
CA GLU A 40 5.18 38.02 13.93
C GLU A 40 5.17 36.63 14.58
N ASN A 41 4.28 36.42 15.55
CA ASN A 41 4.09 35.09 16.18
C ASN A 41 3.59 34.04 15.18
N LEU A 42 2.67 34.40 14.27
CA LEU A 42 2.19 33.49 13.22
C LEU A 42 3.33 33.16 12.23
N LYS A 43 4.10 34.15 11.82
CA LYS A 43 5.28 33.95 10.96
C LYS A 43 6.27 32.97 11.62
N THR A 44 6.64 33.23 12.89
CA THR A 44 7.57 32.37 13.63
C THR A 44 7.08 30.92 13.74
N LYS A 45 5.78 30.71 13.94
CA LYS A 45 5.18 29.37 13.95
C LYS A 45 5.32 28.67 12.60
N ALA A 46 5.08 29.39 11.51
CA ALA A 46 5.23 28.86 10.17
C ALA A 46 6.69 28.49 9.83
N GLU A 47 7.65 29.38 10.19
CA GLU A 47 9.08 29.15 10.03
C GLU A 47 9.56 27.93 10.84
N LYS A 48 9.09 27.82 12.09
CA LYS A 48 9.38 26.68 12.95
C LYS A 48 8.87 25.38 12.34
N PHE A 49 7.62 25.36 11.85
CA PHE A 49 7.06 24.18 11.18
C PHE A 49 7.89 23.74 9.97
N ILE A 50 8.33 24.68 9.13
CA ILE A 50 9.19 24.39 7.97
C ILE A 50 10.53 23.81 8.42
N SER A 51 11.14 24.37 9.45
CA SER A 51 12.43 23.92 9.98
C SER A 51 12.34 22.52 10.59
N GLU A 52 11.33 22.25 11.41
CA GLU A 52 11.11 20.93 12.05
C GLU A 52 10.81 19.82 11.04
N ASN A 53 10.30 20.18 9.86
CA ASN A 53 9.97 19.25 8.79
C ASN A 53 10.89 19.39 7.56
N SER A 54 12.12 19.85 7.77
CA SER A 54 13.08 20.11 6.67
C SER A 54 13.47 18.86 5.88
N ASP A 55 13.42 17.67 6.51
CA ASP A 55 13.79 16.38 5.94
C ASP A 55 12.63 15.63 5.25
N THR A 56 11.45 16.27 5.15
CA THR A 56 10.23 15.64 4.59
C THR A 56 10.44 15.06 3.19
N GLU A 57 11.14 15.76 2.30
CA GLU A 57 11.42 15.28 0.94
C GLU A 57 12.25 13.99 0.94
N GLN A 58 13.28 13.95 1.80
CA GLN A 58 14.10 12.74 1.94
C GLN A 58 13.28 11.57 2.50
N LYS A 59 12.46 11.81 3.51
CA LYS A 59 11.57 10.79 4.09
C LYS A 59 10.56 10.25 3.07
N ILE A 60 9.97 11.12 2.23
CA ILE A 60 9.08 10.71 1.13
C ILE A 60 9.84 9.82 0.14
N PHE A 61 11.03 10.22 -0.26
CA PHE A 61 11.86 9.42 -1.17
C PHE A 61 12.18 8.05 -0.59
N ASP A 62 12.59 7.99 0.68
CA ASP A 62 12.92 6.74 1.38
C ASP A 62 11.69 5.83 1.52
N ALA A 63 10.53 6.40 1.89
CA ALA A 63 9.28 5.67 1.98
C ALA A 63 8.86 5.09 0.61
N LYS A 64 8.92 5.86 -0.46
CA LYS A 64 8.61 5.41 -1.83
C LYS A 64 9.58 4.32 -2.31
N SER A 65 10.86 4.43 -1.98
CA SER A 65 11.86 3.40 -2.29
C SER A 65 11.54 2.09 -1.58
N LYS A 66 11.22 2.14 -0.27
CA LYS A 66 10.80 0.96 0.51
C LYS A 66 9.52 0.33 -0.03
N ILE A 67 8.53 1.15 -0.42
CA ILE A 67 7.28 0.67 -1.04
C ILE A 67 7.59 -0.10 -2.33
N THR A 68 8.45 0.43 -3.18
CA THR A 68 8.84 -0.21 -4.45
C THR A 68 9.53 -1.55 -4.21
N ALA A 69 10.49 -1.60 -3.29
CA ALA A 69 11.19 -2.83 -2.92
C ALA A 69 10.24 -3.87 -2.32
N LEU A 70 9.31 -3.44 -1.46
CA LEU A 70 8.33 -4.34 -0.84
C LEU A 70 7.30 -4.85 -1.86
N LYS A 71 6.88 -4.05 -2.83
CA LYS A 71 6.01 -4.49 -3.95
C LYS A 71 6.68 -5.56 -4.80
N ASP A 72 7.98 -5.42 -5.09
CA ASP A 72 8.75 -6.46 -5.81
C ASP A 72 8.80 -7.77 -5.00
N LYS A 73 9.12 -7.69 -3.71
CA LYS A 73 9.10 -8.86 -2.81
C LYS A 73 7.72 -9.52 -2.74
N SER A 74 6.65 -8.73 -2.63
CA SER A 74 5.27 -9.23 -2.60
C SER A 74 4.90 -9.92 -3.91
N GLY A 75 5.29 -9.37 -5.05
CA GLY A 75 5.09 -10.01 -6.35
C GLY A 75 5.81 -11.35 -6.50
N LYS A 76 7.02 -11.46 -5.94
CA LYS A 76 7.75 -12.75 -5.88
C LYS A 76 7.05 -13.75 -4.97
N ALA A 77 6.55 -13.31 -3.82
CA ALA A 77 5.81 -14.18 -2.89
C ALA A 77 4.47 -14.66 -3.47
N GLU A 78 3.77 -13.85 -4.25
CA GLU A 78 2.55 -14.26 -4.98
C GLU A 78 2.88 -15.33 -6.04
N ARG A 79 3.98 -15.19 -6.76
CA ARG A 79 4.46 -16.21 -7.71
C ARG A 79 4.85 -17.50 -6.99
N LEU A 80 5.56 -17.40 -5.86
CA LEU A 80 5.88 -18.57 -5.03
C LEU A 80 4.62 -19.31 -4.61
N SER A 81 3.59 -18.59 -4.17
CA SER A 81 2.29 -19.18 -3.79
C SER A 81 1.66 -19.94 -4.95
N ALA A 82 1.63 -19.35 -6.13
CA ALA A 82 1.05 -19.98 -7.32
C ALA A 82 1.82 -21.23 -7.76
N GLU A 83 3.15 -21.19 -7.75
CA GLU A 83 3.98 -22.34 -8.10
C GLU A 83 3.89 -23.46 -7.05
N TYR A 84 3.81 -23.13 -5.78
CA TYR A 84 3.61 -24.09 -4.70
C TYR A 84 2.26 -24.83 -4.84
N GLU A 85 1.18 -24.12 -5.13
CA GLU A 85 -0.13 -24.72 -5.41
C GLU A 85 -0.10 -25.60 -6.68
N ASN A 86 0.59 -25.15 -7.72
CA ASN A 86 0.78 -25.89 -8.97
C ASN A 86 1.52 -27.20 -8.70
N LEU A 87 2.62 -27.16 -7.98
CA LEU A 87 3.39 -28.35 -7.56
C LEU A 87 2.50 -29.34 -6.78
N ALA A 88 1.69 -28.86 -5.84
CA ALA A 88 0.77 -29.71 -5.08
C ALA A 88 -0.24 -30.42 -6.00
N LYS A 89 -0.79 -29.71 -6.98
CA LYS A 89 -1.73 -30.29 -7.98
C LYS A 89 -1.05 -31.34 -8.87
N ILE A 90 0.16 -31.06 -9.34
CA ILE A 90 0.94 -32.03 -10.15
C ILE A 90 1.26 -33.27 -9.34
N ASN A 91 1.72 -33.13 -8.10
CA ASN A 91 2.03 -34.25 -7.22
C ASN A 91 0.81 -35.12 -6.91
N ALA A 92 -0.37 -34.55 -6.72
CA ALA A 92 -1.62 -35.31 -6.56
C ALA A 92 -1.97 -36.12 -7.82
N ARG A 93 -1.82 -35.49 -9.01
CA ARG A 93 -2.03 -36.19 -10.29
C ARG A 93 -1.00 -37.31 -10.51
N LEU A 94 0.25 -37.06 -10.18
CA LEU A 94 1.36 -38.04 -10.28
C LEU A 94 1.08 -39.26 -9.38
N THR A 95 0.65 -39.03 -8.15
CA THR A 95 0.30 -40.11 -7.20
C THR A 95 -0.82 -40.97 -7.76
N ASN A 96 -1.87 -40.37 -8.28
CA ASN A 96 -3.00 -41.09 -8.90
C ASN A 96 -2.58 -41.88 -10.17
N ALA A 97 -1.78 -41.23 -11.05
CA ALA A 97 -1.28 -41.85 -12.26
C ALA A 97 -0.37 -43.06 -11.96
N LYS A 98 0.48 -42.97 -10.92
CA LYS A 98 1.31 -44.10 -10.45
C LYS A 98 0.45 -45.28 -9.94
N ALA A 99 -0.59 -45.01 -9.17
CA ALA A 99 -1.52 -46.03 -8.68
C ALA A 99 -2.25 -46.72 -9.84
N GLU A 100 -2.83 -45.96 -10.77
CA GLU A 100 -3.49 -46.49 -11.96
C GLU A 100 -2.53 -47.29 -12.84
N CYS A 101 -1.28 -46.86 -13.05
CA CYS A 101 -0.28 -47.59 -13.80
C CYS A 101 0.04 -48.94 -13.15
N ALA A 102 0.17 -48.95 -11.81
CA ALA A 102 0.40 -50.22 -11.08
C ALA A 102 -0.78 -51.19 -11.20
N ASP A 103 -2.01 -50.73 -11.17
CA ASP A 103 -3.20 -51.59 -11.32
C ASP A 103 -3.36 -52.12 -12.76
N LEU A 104 -3.08 -51.29 -13.77
CA LEU A 104 -3.00 -51.71 -15.16
C LEU A 104 -1.91 -52.76 -15.38
N ALA A 105 -0.74 -52.57 -14.80
CA ALA A 105 0.37 -53.55 -14.90
C ALA A 105 0.00 -54.91 -14.27
N LYS A 106 -0.65 -54.90 -13.09
CA LYS A 106 -1.15 -56.14 -12.47
C LYS A 106 -2.16 -56.87 -13.39
N SER A 107 -3.09 -56.10 -13.98
CA SER A 107 -4.11 -56.65 -14.89
C SER A 107 -3.49 -57.23 -16.17
N ALA A 108 -2.52 -56.54 -16.77
CA ALA A 108 -1.78 -57.02 -17.94
C ALA A 108 -0.97 -58.28 -17.61
N THR A 109 -0.33 -58.32 -16.46
CA THR A 109 0.40 -59.53 -16.01
C THR A 109 -0.53 -60.72 -15.81
N ALA A 110 -1.71 -60.52 -15.21
CA ALA A 110 -2.69 -61.56 -15.03
C ALA A 110 -3.22 -62.13 -16.39
N LEU A 111 -3.52 -61.22 -17.34
CA LEU A 111 -3.91 -61.60 -18.69
C LEU A 111 -2.82 -62.38 -19.44
N ASN A 112 -1.58 -61.91 -19.35
CA ASN A 112 -0.45 -62.61 -19.96
C ASN A 112 -0.24 -64.01 -19.35
N ASN A 113 -0.37 -64.16 -18.05
CA ASN A 113 -0.30 -65.45 -17.38
C ASN A 113 -1.45 -66.40 -17.82
N GLU A 114 -2.66 -65.85 -17.94
CA GLU A 114 -3.82 -66.62 -18.48
C GLU A 114 -3.57 -67.06 -19.92
N TYR A 115 -3.09 -66.13 -20.78
CA TYR A 115 -2.73 -66.45 -22.16
C TYR A 115 -1.69 -67.59 -22.24
N ASN A 116 -0.58 -67.43 -21.50
CA ASN A 116 0.49 -68.41 -21.50
C ASN A 116 0.02 -69.81 -21.02
N THR A 117 -0.83 -69.82 -20.00
CA THR A 117 -1.39 -71.05 -19.48
C THR A 117 -2.30 -71.71 -20.54
N LYS A 118 -3.23 -70.98 -21.13
CA LYS A 118 -4.13 -71.48 -22.17
C LYS A 118 -3.39 -71.86 -23.46
N HIS A 119 -2.38 -71.08 -23.83
CA HIS A 119 -1.51 -71.34 -24.98
C HIS A 119 -0.76 -72.67 -24.81
N ASN A 120 -0.22 -72.95 -23.64
CA ASN A 120 0.47 -74.21 -23.35
C ASN A 120 -0.52 -75.41 -23.40
N ILE A 121 -1.75 -75.26 -22.89
CA ILE A 121 -2.77 -76.28 -22.98
C ILE A 121 -3.13 -76.53 -24.45
N TYR A 122 -3.26 -75.46 -25.26
CA TYR A 122 -3.53 -75.56 -26.70
C TYR A 122 -2.46 -76.37 -27.45
N ILE A 123 -1.16 -76.02 -27.20
CA ILE A 123 -0.02 -76.75 -27.83
C ILE A 123 -0.01 -78.22 -27.44
N MET A 124 -0.25 -78.53 -26.16
CA MET A 124 -0.34 -79.96 -25.71
C MET A 124 -1.49 -80.66 -26.32
N ASN A 125 -2.66 -79.99 -26.50
CA ASN A 125 -3.82 -80.52 -27.14
C ASN A 125 -3.59 -80.83 -28.65
N MET A 126 -2.83 -79.94 -29.35
CA MET A 126 -2.45 -80.16 -30.74
C MET A 126 -1.65 -81.49 -30.92
N ALA A 127 -0.74 -81.79 -29.96
CA ALA A 127 0.00 -83.00 -29.92
C ALA A 127 -0.93 -84.22 -29.73
N GLY A 128 -1.97 -84.14 -28.89
CA GLY A 128 -3.02 -85.15 -28.72
C GLY A 128 -3.82 -85.41 -30.00
N VAL A 129 -4.30 -84.26 -30.65
CA VAL A 129 -5.02 -84.35 -31.95
C VAL A 129 -4.15 -85.02 -33.01
N LEU A 130 -2.85 -84.72 -33.08
CA LEU A 130 -1.97 -85.44 -34.00
C LEU A 130 -1.78 -86.88 -33.60
N ALA A 131 -1.73 -87.20 -32.30
CA ALA A 131 -1.61 -88.55 -31.81
C ALA A 131 -2.84 -89.43 -32.17
N ASP A 132 -4.06 -88.83 -32.20
CA ASP A 132 -5.28 -89.48 -32.60
C ASP A 132 -5.28 -89.88 -34.09
N THR A 133 -4.41 -89.33 -34.91
CA THR A 133 -4.24 -89.63 -36.32
C THR A 133 -3.17 -90.73 -36.57
N LEU A 134 -2.54 -91.27 -35.53
CA LEU A 134 -1.57 -92.33 -35.65
C LEU A 134 -2.23 -93.65 -35.97
N GLU A 135 -1.71 -94.36 -36.97
CA GLU A 135 -2.14 -95.71 -37.36
C GLU A 135 -0.93 -96.65 -37.17
N ASP A 136 -1.22 -97.84 -36.62
CA ASP A 136 -0.17 -98.83 -36.44
C ASP A 136 0.48 -99.20 -37.79
N GLU A 137 1.79 -99.39 -37.78
CA GLU A 137 2.62 -99.69 -38.95
C GLU A 137 2.69 -98.60 -40.05
N LYS A 138 2.09 -97.40 -39.82
CA LYS A 138 2.32 -96.22 -40.69
C LYS A 138 3.30 -95.20 -40.06
N PRO A 139 4.19 -94.66 -40.88
CA PRO A 139 5.15 -93.68 -40.32
C PRO A 139 4.40 -92.45 -39.89
N CYS A 140 4.74 -91.96 -38.65
CA CYS A 140 4.19 -90.74 -38.10
C CYS A 140 4.59 -89.53 -38.97
N PRO A 141 3.65 -88.62 -39.34
CA PRO A 141 3.92 -87.47 -40.21
C PRO A 141 4.84 -86.43 -39.51
N VAL A 142 5.08 -86.51 -38.18
CA VAL A 142 5.91 -85.58 -37.43
C VAL A 142 7.34 -86.05 -37.20
N CYS A 143 7.49 -87.38 -36.84
CA CYS A 143 8.82 -87.91 -36.46
C CYS A 143 9.25 -89.14 -37.28
N GLY A 144 8.36 -89.70 -38.15
CA GLY A 144 8.62 -90.90 -38.97
C GLY A 144 8.60 -92.23 -38.23
N SER A 145 8.36 -92.24 -36.92
CA SER A 145 8.27 -93.48 -36.13
C SER A 145 7.07 -94.30 -36.48
N LEU A 146 7.21 -95.67 -36.47
CA LEU A 146 6.07 -96.64 -36.71
C LEU A 146 5.29 -97.00 -35.41
N HIS A 147 5.90 -96.73 -34.25
CA HIS A 147 5.34 -96.99 -32.95
C HIS A 147 5.51 -95.88 -31.95
N HIS A 148 4.46 -95.47 -31.19
CA HIS A 148 4.49 -94.52 -30.13
C HIS A 148 3.99 -95.13 -28.83
N PRO A 149 4.90 -95.49 -27.89
CA PRO A 149 4.53 -96.23 -26.68
C PRO A 149 3.66 -95.47 -25.69
N ASN A 150 3.74 -94.14 -25.76
CA ASN A 150 2.95 -93.24 -24.88
C ASN A 150 2.50 -91.99 -25.65
N PRO A 151 1.49 -92.11 -26.54
CA PRO A 151 1.03 -90.93 -27.30
C PRO A 151 0.38 -89.89 -26.41
N ALA A 152 0.46 -88.61 -26.82
CA ALA A 152 -0.21 -87.51 -26.13
C ALA A 152 -1.73 -87.71 -26.17
N LYS A 153 -2.41 -87.31 -25.10
CA LYS A 153 -3.91 -87.49 -25.01
C LYS A 153 -4.56 -86.16 -25.39
N HIS A 154 -5.64 -86.25 -26.21
CA HIS A 154 -6.52 -85.16 -26.53
C HIS A 154 -7.28 -84.70 -25.25
N SER A 155 -7.41 -83.34 -25.04
CA SER A 155 -8.16 -82.75 -23.94
C SER A 155 -9.44 -82.05 -24.48
N GLU A 156 -10.59 -82.47 -24.01
CA GLU A 156 -11.87 -81.88 -24.42
C GLU A 156 -12.08 -80.47 -23.96
N ASN A 157 -11.29 -80.03 -22.96
CA ASN A 157 -11.32 -78.65 -22.40
C ASN A 157 -10.24 -77.73 -22.92
N ALA A 158 -9.55 -78.05 -24.01
CA ALA A 158 -8.55 -77.21 -24.60
C ALA A 158 -9.21 -76.01 -25.29
N PRO A 159 -8.62 -74.76 -25.12
CA PRO A 159 -9.11 -73.57 -25.82
C PRO A 159 -8.94 -73.77 -27.33
N ASP A 160 -9.88 -73.27 -28.12
CA ASP A 160 -9.76 -73.15 -29.56
C ASP A 160 -8.83 -71.94 -29.94
N LYS A 161 -8.45 -71.88 -31.22
CA LYS A 161 -7.59 -70.88 -31.76
C LYS A 161 -8.21 -69.49 -31.65
N ASP A 162 -9.52 -69.38 -31.89
CA ASP A 162 -10.20 -68.08 -31.85
C ASP A 162 -10.20 -67.52 -30.43
N THR A 163 -10.37 -68.32 -29.40
CA THR A 163 -10.26 -67.97 -27.99
C THR A 163 -8.86 -67.49 -27.65
N LEU A 164 -7.80 -68.12 -28.16
CA LEU A 164 -6.42 -67.67 -27.93
C LEU A 164 -6.09 -66.38 -28.64
N ASP A 165 -6.53 -66.21 -29.86
CA ASP A 165 -6.31 -64.98 -30.66
C ASP A 165 -7.07 -63.82 -29.99
N ALA A 166 -8.31 -64.04 -29.51
CA ALA A 166 -9.02 -63.01 -28.73
C ALA A 166 -8.35 -62.66 -27.42
N LEU A 167 -7.81 -63.66 -26.70
CA LEU A 167 -7.08 -63.41 -25.44
C LEU A 167 -5.73 -62.67 -25.71
N LYS A 168 -5.02 -63.02 -26.77
CA LYS A 168 -3.80 -62.31 -27.21
C LYS A 168 -4.08 -60.85 -27.54
N ALA A 169 -5.14 -60.55 -28.28
CA ALA A 169 -5.56 -59.20 -28.56
C ALA A 169 -5.87 -58.41 -27.27
N ARG A 170 -6.48 -59.05 -26.26
CA ARG A 170 -6.69 -58.41 -24.93
C ARG A 170 -5.38 -58.13 -24.21
N CYS A 171 -4.40 -59.03 -24.29
CA CYS A 171 -3.07 -58.81 -23.71
C CYS A 171 -2.40 -57.58 -24.37
N GLU A 172 -2.42 -57.49 -25.70
CA GLU A 172 -1.85 -56.37 -26.46
C GLU A 172 -2.53 -55.02 -26.09
N VAL A 173 -3.84 -55.02 -25.93
CA VAL A 173 -4.61 -53.83 -25.46
C VAL A 173 -4.18 -53.45 -24.05
N ALA A 174 -4.06 -54.39 -23.13
CA ALA A 174 -3.66 -54.17 -21.76
C ALA A 174 -2.22 -53.63 -21.66
N GLU A 175 -1.28 -54.21 -22.41
CA GLU A 175 0.11 -53.71 -22.49
C GLU A 175 0.20 -52.28 -23.03
N ASN A 176 -0.55 -52.00 -24.12
CA ASN A 176 -0.62 -50.64 -24.65
C ASN A 176 -1.20 -49.64 -23.65
N ALA A 177 -2.17 -50.06 -22.82
CA ALA A 177 -2.70 -49.22 -21.74
C ALA A 177 -1.65 -48.93 -20.68
N VAL A 178 -0.85 -49.91 -20.26
CA VAL A 178 0.28 -49.76 -19.35
C VAL A 178 1.32 -48.75 -19.92
N HIS A 179 1.71 -48.95 -21.19
CA HIS A 179 2.66 -48.06 -21.85
C HIS A 179 2.21 -46.60 -21.90
N LYS A 180 0.93 -46.36 -22.27
CA LYS A 180 0.34 -45.03 -22.29
C LYS A 180 0.37 -44.37 -20.89
N LYS A 181 -0.04 -45.13 -19.86
CA LYS A 181 -0.05 -44.62 -18.49
C LYS A 181 1.37 -44.37 -17.94
N SER A 182 2.33 -45.26 -18.25
CA SER A 182 3.74 -45.08 -17.91
C SER A 182 4.33 -43.80 -18.52
N ASN A 183 4.02 -43.50 -19.78
CA ASN A 183 4.44 -42.25 -20.41
C ASN A 183 3.82 -41.02 -19.73
N GLU A 184 2.54 -41.13 -19.30
CA GLU A 184 1.92 -40.05 -18.50
C GLU A 184 2.62 -39.84 -17.15
N VAL A 185 2.98 -40.92 -16.45
CA VAL A 185 3.74 -40.87 -15.21
C VAL A 185 5.08 -40.15 -15.43
N THR A 186 5.87 -40.56 -16.42
CA THR A 186 7.15 -39.92 -16.74
C THR A 186 7.00 -38.43 -17.06
N ARG A 187 5.97 -38.06 -17.81
CA ARG A 187 5.67 -36.64 -18.10
C ARG A 187 5.38 -35.86 -16.81
N LEU A 188 4.51 -36.38 -15.93
CA LEU A 188 4.14 -35.78 -14.68
C LEU A 188 5.33 -35.69 -13.70
N GLU A 189 6.26 -36.65 -13.72
CA GLU A 189 7.53 -36.60 -12.97
C GLU A 189 8.40 -35.43 -13.43
N THR A 190 8.52 -35.24 -14.75
CA THR A 190 9.28 -34.12 -15.31
C THR A 190 8.61 -32.78 -14.99
N GLU A 191 7.28 -32.67 -15.10
CA GLU A 191 6.52 -31.48 -14.71
C GLU A 191 6.67 -31.16 -13.23
N SER A 192 6.66 -32.17 -12.35
CA SER A 192 6.83 -32.03 -10.91
C SER A 192 8.23 -31.51 -10.55
N GLU A 193 9.27 -32.05 -11.18
CA GLU A 193 10.64 -31.59 -10.93
C GLU A 193 10.88 -30.16 -11.42
N SER A 194 10.31 -29.79 -12.56
CA SER A 194 10.33 -28.41 -13.07
C SER A 194 9.62 -27.45 -12.11
N ALA A 195 8.40 -27.80 -11.66
CA ALA A 195 7.65 -26.97 -10.70
C ALA A 195 8.39 -26.86 -9.35
N LYS A 196 9.04 -27.93 -8.88
CA LYS A 196 9.86 -27.90 -7.68
C LYS A 196 11.07 -26.96 -7.81
N THR A 197 11.70 -26.96 -8.98
CA THR A 197 12.80 -26.01 -9.28
C THR A 197 12.31 -24.58 -9.21
N ASN A 198 11.16 -24.25 -9.84
CA ASN A 198 10.56 -22.93 -9.78
C ASN A 198 10.26 -22.49 -8.32
N VAL A 199 9.65 -23.38 -7.53
CA VAL A 199 9.40 -23.09 -6.09
C VAL A 199 10.69 -22.79 -5.37
N THR A 200 11.77 -23.55 -5.60
CA THR A 200 13.08 -23.35 -4.99
C THR A 200 13.70 -22.02 -5.40
N GLU A 201 13.61 -21.64 -6.67
CA GLU A 201 14.12 -20.37 -7.18
C GLU A 201 13.42 -19.17 -6.53
N PHE A 202 12.08 -19.20 -6.46
CA PHE A 202 11.30 -18.12 -5.82
C PHE A 202 11.51 -18.08 -4.31
N ALA A 203 11.64 -19.23 -3.64
CA ALA A 203 11.96 -19.31 -2.21
C ALA A 203 13.32 -18.67 -1.92
N ASN A 204 14.35 -19.03 -2.70
CA ASN A 204 15.69 -18.45 -2.59
C ASN A 204 15.69 -16.93 -2.84
N ALA A 205 14.93 -16.46 -3.85
CA ALA A 205 14.80 -15.03 -4.14
C ALA A 205 14.11 -14.24 -3.01
N LEU A 206 13.42 -14.92 -2.11
CA LEU A 206 12.78 -14.37 -0.91
C LEU A 206 13.56 -14.68 0.38
N GLU A 207 14.71 -15.36 0.27
CA GLU A 207 15.54 -15.81 1.41
C GLU A 207 14.78 -16.74 2.37
N VAL A 208 13.88 -17.57 1.80
CA VAL A 208 13.12 -18.59 2.54
C VAL A 208 13.62 -19.97 2.17
N ASP A 209 13.74 -20.86 3.16
CA ASP A 209 14.15 -22.23 2.92
C ASP A 209 13.01 -23.02 2.24
N ALA A 210 13.28 -23.50 1.02
CA ALA A 210 12.33 -24.25 0.22
C ALA A 210 11.98 -25.64 0.82
N GLU A 211 12.87 -26.23 1.63
CA GLU A 211 12.64 -27.56 2.22
C GLU A 211 11.62 -27.53 3.36
N THR A 212 11.58 -26.42 4.09
CA THR A 212 10.65 -26.23 5.22
C THR A 212 9.38 -25.49 4.85
N LEU A 213 9.24 -25.12 3.57
CA LEU A 213 8.14 -24.28 3.08
C LEU A 213 6.78 -25.00 3.21
N SER A 214 5.81 -24.29 3.77
CA SER A 214 4.42 -24.73 3.84
C SER A 214 3.45 -23.66 3.29
N ALA A 215 2.24 -24.09 2.93
CA ALA A 215 1.20 -23.17 2.46
C ALA A 215 0.85 -22.11 3.51
N GLU A 216 0.86 -22.49 4.80
CA GLU A 216 0.64 -21.55 5.91
C GLU A 216 1.74 -20.51 5.99
N MET A 217 3.01 -20.90 5.87
CA MET A 217 4.14 -19.96 5.87
C MET A 217 4.07 -18.95 4.73
N ILE A 218 3.71 -19.41 3.52
CA ILE A 218 3.53 -18.54 2.36
C ILE A 218 2.38 -17.56 2.61
N SER A 219 1.26 -18.04 3.15
CA SER A 219 0.11 -17.20 3.48
C SER A 219 0.43 -16.14 4.53
N GLN A 220 1.19 -16.52 5.58
CA GLN A 220 1.65 -15.59 6.61
C GLN A 220 2.61 -14.54 6.02
N LEU A 221 3.56 -14.95 5.17
CA LEU A 221 4.48 -14.06 4.49
C LEU A 221 3.73 -13.00 3.66
N LEU A 222 2.77 -13.45 2.85
CA LEU A 222 1.93 -12.55 2.04
C LEU A 222 1.10 -11.59 2.89
N SER A 223 0.52 -12.07 3.98
CA SER A 223 -0.27 -11.27 4.92
C SER A 223 0.59 -10.17 5.57
N GLU A 224 1.78 -10.55 6.05
CA GLU A 224 2.71 -9.61 6.68
C GLU A 224 3.22 -8.55 5.69
N GLN A 225 3.59 -8.95 4.47
CA GLN A 225 4.00 -8.01 3.42
C GLN A 225 2.88 -7.03 3.05
N LYS A 226 1.62 -7.49 2.94
CA LYS A 226 0.46 -6.62 2.68
C LYS A 226 0.25 -5.61 3.81
N LYS A 227 0.42 -6.04 5.07
CA LYS A 227 0.30 -5.17 6.24
C LYS A 227 1.39 -4.10 6.25
N GLN A 228 2.64 -4.50 6.00
CA GLN A 228 3.78 -3.58 5.93
C GLN A 228 3.64 -2.59 4.77
N LEU A 229 3.18 -3.05 3.60
CA LEU A 229 2.94 -2.20 2.44
C LEU A 229 1.90 -1.12 2.74
N LYS A 230 0.78 -1.50 3.36
CA LYS A 230 -0.26 -0.56 3.76
C LYS A 230 0.24 0.46 4.80
N ALA A 231 1.08 0.03 5.74
CA ALA A 231 1.67 0.94 6.73
C ALA A 231 2.60 1.97 6.06
N LEU A 232 3.46 1.53 5.14
CA LEU A 232 4.35 2.42 4.39
C LEU A 232 3.60 3.37 3.45
N GLU A 233 2.53 2.91 2.81
CA GLU A 233 1.68 3.75 1.96
C GLU A 233 0.97 4.84 2.77
N ASN A 234 0.50 4.52 3.98
CA ASN A 234 -0.06 5.51 4.90
C ASN A 234 1.00 6.52 5.35
N GLU A 235 2.20 6.05 5.75
CA GLU A 235 3.32 6.93 6.12
C GLU A 235 3.69 7.88 4.98
N ALA A 236 3.81 7.38 3.76
CA ALA A 236 4.09 8.20 2.58
C ALA A 236 2.98 9.25 2.34
N SER A 237 1.71 8.86 2.49
CA SER A 237 0.57 9.77 2.36
C SER A 237 0.60 10.89 3.41
N ASP A 238 0.93 10.57 4.66
CA ASP A 238 1.01 11.59 5.72
C ASP A 238 2.19 12.54 5.52
N LEU A 239 3.33 12.03 5.06
CA LEU A 239 4.48 12.85 4.68
C LEU A 239 4.16 13.79 3.48
N GLU A 240 3.37 13.34 2.51
CA GLU A 240 2.89 14.19 1.41
C GLU A 240 2.02 15.34 1.93
N LYS A 241 1.14 15.11 2.90
CA LYS A 241 0.35 16.18 3.55
C LYS A 241 1.25 17.19 4.27
N VAL A 242 2.30 16.71 4.97
CA VAL A 242 3.29 17.58 5.60
C VAL A 242 4.02 18.43 4.54
N ARG A 243 4.38 17.85 3.40
CA ARG A 243 4.99 18.58 2.29
C ARG A 243 4.07 19.70 1.77
N GLU A 244 2.79 19.39 1.53
CA GLU A 244 1.80 20.36 1.09
C GLU A 244 1.66 21.50 2.12
N GLN A 245 1.59 21.16 3.40
CA GLN A 245 1.50 22.15 4.47
C GLN A 245 2.75 23.04 4.57
N ARG A 246 3.95 22.51 4.32
CA ARG A 246 5.18 23.32 4.20
C ARG A 246 5.09 24.34 3.08
N GLU A 247 4.55 23.97 1.91
CA GLU A 247 4.38 24.92 0.80
C GLU A 247 3.36 26.02 1.15
N VAL A 248 2.28 25.68 1.85
CA VAL A 248 1.33 26.67 2.38
C VAL A 248 2.02 27.61 3.35
N CYS A 249 2.79 27.10 4.31
CA CYS A 249 3.55 27.91 5.26
C CYS A 249 4.55 28.86 4.57
N LYS A 250 5.25 28.42 3.53
CA LYS A 250 6.15 29.28 2.74
C LYS A 250 5.40 30.46 2.10
N ALA A 251 4.22 30.19 1.52
CA ALA A 251 3.39 31.23 0.94
C ALA A 251 2.84 32.19 2.00
N GLU A 252 2.47 31.69 3.17
CA GLU A 252 2.01 32.51 4.30
C GLU A 252 3.10 33.39 4.87
N ILE A 253 4.33 32.91 5.01
CA ILE A 253 5.47 33.70 5.46
C ILE A 253 5.65 34.93 4.57
N SER A 254 5.60 34.77 3.24
CA SER A 254 5.68 35.89 2.32
C SER A 254 4.56 36.93 2.53
N ARG A 255 3.33 36.46 2.82
CA ARG A 255 2.20 37.35 3.15
C ARG A 255 2.37 38.05 4.50
N PHE A 256 2.89 37.33 5.50
CA PHE A 256 3.21 37.93 6.81
C PHE A 256 4.29 39.00 6.70
N ASP A 257 5.33 38.75 5.90
CA ASP A 257 6.38 39.78 5.66
C ASP A 257 5.82 41.05 5.03
N GLU A 258 4.94 40.93 4.04
CA GLU A 258 4.27 42.10 3.44
C GLU A 258 3.38 42.84 4.46
N LYS A 259 2.65 42.06 5.29
CA LYS A 259 1.77 42.63 6.32
C LYS A 259 2.58 43.33 7.41
N LEU A 260 3.69 42.74 7.88
CA LEU A 260 4.57 43.36 8.85
C LEU A 260 5.17 44.69 8.33
N LYS A 261 5.61 44.72 7.06
CA LYS A 261 6.07 45.97 6.43
C LYS A 261 4.99 47.05 6.41
N LYS A 262 3.75 46.69 6.09
CA LYS A 262 2.61 47.64 6.11
C LYS A 262 2.33 48.14 7.52
N LEU A 263 2.32 47.25 8.52
CA LEU A 263 2.10 47.62 9.92
C LEU A 263 3.20 48.53 10.46
N ASP A 264 4.43 48.32 10.05
CA ASP A 264 5.58 49.18 10.43
C ASP A 264 5.43 50.60 9.84
N LEU A 265 5.05 50.71 8.57
CA LEU A 265 4.75 52.01 7.94
C LEU A 265 3.60 52.73 8.65
N VAL A 266 2.51 52.02 8.96
CA VAL A 266 1.37 52.57 9.70
C VAL A 266 1.80 52.99 11.11
N HIS A 267 2.61 52.18 11.79
CA HIS A 267 3.14 52.50 13.11
C HIS A 267 3.92 53.83 13.12
N THR A 268 4.80 54.03 12.15
CA THR A 268 5.57 55.27 12.00
C THR A 268 4.66 56.47 11.82
N GLU A 269 3.62 56.35 10.99
CA GLU A 269 2.66 57.45 10.79
C GLU A 269 1.80 57.71 12.04
N LEU A 270 1.38 56.67 12.77
CA LEU A 270 0.64 56.79 14.01
C LEU A 270 1.47 57.48 15.11
N ILE A 271 2.76 57.15 15.23
CA ILE A 271 3.67 57.83 16.17
C ILE A 271 3.78 59.32 15.84
N ARG A 272 3.92 59.70 14.56
CA ARG A 272 3.93 61.09 14.12
C ARG A 272 2.62 61.81 14.50
N LYS A 273 1.46 61.20 14.20
CA LYS A 273 0.15 61.78 14.55
C LYS A 273 -0.04 61.95 16.05
N ASN A 274 0.39 60.97 16.83
CA ASN A 274 0.32 61.03 18.30
C ASN A 274 1.21 62.14 18.84
N ALA A 275 2.43 62.35 18.32
CA ALA A 275 3.32 63.43 18.72
C ALA A 275 2.71 64.79 18.42
N ASP A 276 2.08 64.98 17.24
CA ASP A 276 1.38 66.19 16.85
C ASP A 276 0.16 66.45 17.76
N ALA A 277 -0.64 65.41 18.07
CA ALA A 277 -1.79 65.50 18.97
C ALA A 277 -1.35 65.87 20.39
N LYS A 278 -0.27 65.23 20.89
CA LYS A 278 0.30 65.51 22.21
C LYS A 278 0.83 66.93 22.31
N SER A 279 1.51 67.42 21.28
CA SER A 279 1.99 68.80 21.22
C SER A 279 0.84 69.81 21.31
N LYS A 280 -0.24 69.61 20.50
CA LYS A 280 -1.42 70.46 20.54
C LYS A 280 -2.15 70.43 21.89
N TYR A 281 -2.30 69.26 22.50
CA TYR A 281 -2.92 69.09 23.81
C TYR A 281 -2.11 69.84 24.87
N ASN A 282 -0.77 69.61 24.94
CA ASN A 282 0.09 70.24 25.91
C ASN A 282 0.13 71.77 25.75
N SER A 283 0.25 72.32 24.54
CA SER A 283 0.23 73.71 24.28
C SER A 283 -1.13 74.34 24.68
N ALA A 284 -2.26 73.73 24.36
CA ALA A 284 -3.56 74.20 24.78
C ALA A 284 -3.74 74.14 26.30
N LYS A 285 -3.20 73.09 26.94
CA LYS A 285 -3.24 72.92 28.40
C LYS A 285 -2.47 74.00 29.12
N GLU A 286 -1.21 74.27 28.75
CA GLU A 286 -0.35 75.23 29.31
C GLU A 286 -0.96 76.69 29.15
N GLU A 287 -1.48 76.98 27.97
CA GLU A 287 -2.15 78.22 27.70
C GLU A 287 -3.45 78.39 28.49
N THR A 288 -4.25 77.33 28.64
CA THR A 288 -5.43 77.34 29.49
C THR A 288 -5.10 77.55 30.95
N GLU A 289 -4.09 76.86 31.48
CA GLU A 289 -3.56 77.04 32.85
C GLU A 289 -3.05 78.46 33.12
N SER A 290 -2.35 79.06 32.17
CA SER A 290 -1.87 80.41 32.23
C SER A 290 -3.01 81.45 32.32
N LEU A 291 -4.03 81.27 31.45
CA LEU A 291 -5.18 82.18 31.44
C LEU A 291 -6.09 82.00 32.66
N ASN A 292 -6.16 80.82 33.25
CA ASN A 292 -7.01 80.48 34.38
C ASN A 292 -6.81 81.35 35.58
N ALA A 293 -5.54 81.82 35.80
CA ALA A 293 -5.20 82.80 36.86
C ALA A 293 -5.88 84.17 36.70
N GLU A 294 -6.29 84.53 35.49
CA GLU A 294 -6.93 85.77 35.14
C GLU A 294 -8.45 85.71 35.13
N ILE A 295 -9.05 84.49 35.16
CA ILE A 295 -10.48 84.24 35.08
C ILE A 295 -11.13 84.39 36.46
N LYS A 296 -12.12 85.26 36.57
CA LYS A 296 -12.87 85.49 37.81
C LYS A 296 -14.38 85.16 37.70
N TYR A 297 -14.84 85.05 36.50
CA TYR A 297 -16.26 84.71 36.18
C TYR A 297 -16.37 83.41 35.43
N SER A 298 -17.50 82.77 35.60
CA SER A 298 -17.73 81.41 35.04
C SER A 298 -18.09 81.39 33.54
N SER A 299 -18.40 82.58 32.96
CA SER A 299 -18.72 82.73 31.51
C SER A 299 -18.36 84.16 31.04
N VAL A 300 -18.26 84.35 29.70
CA VAL A 300 -18.13 85.66 29.05
C VAL A 300 -19.38 86.48 29.32
N GLU A 301 -20.56 85.90 29.35
CA GLU A 301 -21.82 86.59 29.62
C GLU A 301 -21.89 87.12 31.04
N GLU A 302 -21.41 86.39 32.02
CA GLU A 302 -21.29 86.82 33.42
C GLU A 302 -20.30 87.99 33.57
N LEU A 303 -19.16 87.95 32.86
CA LEU A 303 -18.21 89.04 32.80
C LEU A 303 -18.87 90.30 32.20
N LEU A 304 -19.60 90.16 31.10
CA LEU A 304 -20.24 91.28 30.43
C LEU A 304 -21.36 91.91 31.29
N ASN A 305 -22.13 91.04 31.98
CA ASN A 305 -23.14 91.53 32.93
C ASN A 305 -22.54 92.25 34.14
N ALA A 306 -21.41 91.79 34.67
CA ALA A 306 -20.69 92.47 35.76
C ALA A 306 -20.06 93.80 35.30
N ALA A 307 -19.74 93.98 34.01
CA ALA A 307 -19.17 95.16 33.46
C ALA A 307 -20.23 96.27 33.12
N LYS A 308 -21.49 95.95 32.94
CA LYS A 308 -22.57 96.92 32.64
C LYS A 308 -22.70 98.07 33.61
N PRO A 309 -22.58 97.91 34.93
CA PRO A 309 -22.73 99.01 35.86
C PRO A 309 -21.50 100.01 35.81
N CYS A 310 -20.41 99.62 35.18
CA CYS A 310 -19.25 100.45 35.03
C CYS A 310 -19.29 101.37 33.78
N ALA A 311 -20.11 100.97 32.74
CA ALA A 311 -20.28 101.72 31.53
C ALA A 311 -21.31 102.90 31.70
N ASP A 312 -22.24 102.81 32.64
CA ASP A 312 -23.23 103.85 32.95
C ASP A 312 -22.69 104.90 33.89
N LYS A 313 -21.40 104.82 34.34
CA LYS A 313 -20.78 105.85 35.21
C LYS A 313 -19.61 106.61 34.54
N ALA A 314 -19.35 106.38 33.26
CA ALA A 314 -18.40 107.10 32.44
C ALA A 314 -19.16 107.99 31.46
#